data_8227b879822a127a643903361aa9c612
#
_entry.id   8227b879822a127a643903361aa9c612
#
_cell.length_a   1.000
_cell.length_b   1.000
_cell.length_c   1.000
_cell.angle_alpha   90.00
_cell.angle_beta   90.00
_cell.angle_gamma   90.00
#
_symmetry.space_group_name_H-M   'P 1'
#
loop_
_entity.id
_entity.type
_entity.pdbx_description
1 polymer ?
#
loop_
_entity_poly.entity_id
_entity_poly.type
_entity_poly.pdbx_seq_one_letter_code
_entity_poly.pdbx_strand_id
1 'polypeptide(L)'
;MNEDLIEAQYDITKKPKVKKFYEENKSLIYILIFSTILTIFGTMYFLENKESKRIAVSDDYIQAQIYISEGEKNKAKILLEKIIYKNDPTYSSLSLFLLINEDLITENSKINNFFDHLLKNNKFEKEMENLIIFKKLLTQFDTLQASELLNISKPIISSDSVWKQLIFFLFGDYFM
;
A
#
# COMPACT_ATOMS: atom_id res chain seq x y z
N MET A 1 80.41 -11.11 -15.04
CA MET A 1 79.10 -10.91 -15.67
C MET A 1 78.20 -11.92 -14.98
N ASN A 2 77.69 -11.54 -13.81
CA ASN A 2 76.86 -12.40 -12.95
C ASN A 2 75.42 -12.00 -13.18
N GLU A 3 74.70 -12.86 -13.84
CA GLU A 3 73.25 -12.80 -13.87
C GLU A 3 72.75 -13.30 -12.52
N ASP A 4 72.44 -12.39 -11.63
CA ASP A 4 71.65 -12.69 -10.45
C ASP A 4 70.21 -12.94 -10.91
N LEU A 5 69.94 -14.19 -11.18
CA LEU A 5 68.59 -14.70 -11.29
C LEU A 5 67.95 -14.49 -9.92
N ILE A 6 67.12 -13.44 -9.85
CA ILE A 6 66.20 -13.26 -8.72
C ILE A 6 65.17 -14.37 -8.86
N GLU A 7 65.47 -15.54 -8.28
CA GLU A 7 64.46 -16.52 -7.97
C GLU A 7 63.49 -15.86 -6.98
N ALA A 8 62.38 -15.42 -7.51
CA ALA A 8 61.25 -15.11 -6.67
C ALA A 8 60.83 -16.40 -5.96
N GLN A 9 61.43 -16.62 -4.81
CA GLN A 9 61.07 -17.70 -3.92
C GLN A 9 59.65 -17.48 -3.49
N TYR A 10 58.74 -18.07 -4.25
CA TYR A 10 57.33 -18.11 -3.90
C TYR A 10 57.24 -18.93 -2.62
N ASP A 11 57.09 -18.23 -1.49
CA ASP A 11 56.98 -18.86 -0.18
C ASP A 11 55.66 -19.64 -0.10
N ILE A 12 55.72 -20.91 -0.55
CA ILE A 12 54.59 -21.85 -0.64
C ILE A 12 54.01 -22.14 0.76
N THR A 13 54.71 -21.73 1.81
CA THR A 13 54.29 -21.95 3.21
C THR A 13 53.38 -20.85 3.73
N LYS A 14 53.34 -19.67 3.06
CA LYS A 14 52.42 -18.59 3.45
C LYS A 14 51.02 -18.87 2.89
N LYS A 15 50.17 -19.35 3.77
CA LYS A 15 48.71 -19.41 3.43
C LYS A 15 48.25 -18.05 2.87
N PRO A 16 47.60 -18.01 1.69
CA PRO A 16 47.11 -16.76 1.15
C PRO A 16 46.23 -16.05 2.21
N LYS A 17 46.38 -14.74 2.34
CA LYS A 17 45.70 -13.93 3.38
C LYS A 17 44.21 -14.27 3.53
N VAL A 18 43.56 -14.57 2.42
CA VAL A 18 42.15 -15.00 2.38
C VAL A 18 41.92 -16.34 3.10
N LYS A 19 42.83 -17.33 2.92
CA LYS A 19 42.71 -18.64 3.57
C LYS A 19 42.92 -18.53 5.08
N LYS A 20 43.86 -17.69 5.52
CA LYS A 20 44.08 -17.40 6.93
C LYS A 20 42.89 -16.71 7.57
N PHE A 21 42.33 -15.68 6.92
CA PHE A 21 41.11 -14.99 7.36
C PHE A 21 39.91 -15.93 7.48
N TYR A 22 39.72 -16.84 6.51
CA TYR A 22 38.66 -17.84 6.56
C TYR A 22 38.84 -18.82 7.72
N GLU A 23 40.05 -19.35 7.93
CA GLU A 23 40.33 -20.29 9.00
C GLU A 23 40.12 -19.67 10.40
N GLU A 24 40.50 -18.42 10.57
CA GLU A 24 40.34 -17.67 11.83
C GLU A 24 38.88 -17.28 12.11
N ASN A 25 38.07 -17.01 11.06
CA ASN A 25 36.72 -16.45 11.19
C ASN A 25 35.61 -17.37 10.64
N LYS A 26 35.89 -18.65 10.40
CA LYS A 26 34.95 -19.58 9.77
C LYS A 26 33.60 -19.64 10.49
N SER A 27 33.58 -19.57 11.82
CA SER A 27 32.35 -19.58 12.60
C SER A 27 31.49 -18.33 12.33
N LEU A 28 32.12 -17.16 12.28
CA LEU A 28 31.45 -15.90 11.95
C LEU A 28 30.89 -15.91 10.51
N ILE A 29 31.68 -16.46 9.58
CA ILE A 29 31.27 -16.59 8.17
C ILE A 29 30.05 -17.51 8.05
N TYR A 30 30.03 -18.65 8.73
CA TYR A 30 28.87 -19.54 8.72
C TYR A 30 27.62 -18.90 9.36
N ILE A 31 27.78 -18.18 10.48
CA ILE A 31 26.69 -17.44 11.12
C ILE A 31 26.13 -16.38 10.15
N LEU A 32 26.99 -15.65 9.46
CA LEU A 32 26.59 -14.62 8.51
C LEU A 32 25.84 -15.22 7.31
N ILE A 33 26.35 -16.33 6.75
CA ILE A 33 25.68 -17.05 5.65
C ILE A 33 24.32 -17.55 6.13
N PHE A 34 24.26 -18.20 7.29
CA PHE A 34 23.00 -18.71 7.85
C PHE A 34 21.99 -17.60 8.10
N SER A 35 22.41 -16.48 8.69
CA SER A 35 21.58 -15.30 8.90
C SER A 35 21.02 -14.72 7.60
N THR A 36 21.86 -14.64 6.56
CA THR A 36 21.45 -14.16 5.23
C THR A 36 20.40 -15.08 4.62
N ILE A 37 20.60 -16.38 4.67
CA ILE A 37 19.65 -17.38 4.18
C ILE A 37 18.31 -17.26 4.92
N LEU A 38 18.36 -17.16 6.25
CA LEU A 38 17.14 -17.02 7.08
C LEU A 38 16.38 -15.75 6.77
N THR A 39 17.08 -14.64 6.50
CA THR A 39 16.47 -13.37 6.09
C THR A 39 15.79 -13.50 4.73
N ILE A 40 16.43 -14.14 3.75
CA ILE A 40 15.87 -14.38 2.41
C ILE A 40 14.57 -15.21 2.52
N PHE A 41 14.60 -16.33 3.23
CA PHE A 41 13.42 -17.17 3.42
C PHE A 41 12.30 -16.44 4.17
N GLY A 42 12.63 -15.67 5.20
CA GLY A 42 11.68 -14.86 5.94
C GLY A 42 10.98 -13.80 5.06
N THR A 43 11.75 -13.11 4.22
CA THR A 43 11.19 -12.11 3.29
C THR A 43 10.33 -12.75 2.21
N MET A 44 10.75 -13.88 1.64
CA MET A 44 9.95 -14.62 0.64
C MET A 44 8.61 -15.08 1.24
N TYR A 45 8.64 -15.70 2.42
CA TYR A 45 7.42 -16.14 3.10
C TYR A 45 6.47 -14.97 3.41
N PHE A 46 7.02 -13.83 3.85
CA PHE A 46 6.22 -12.62 4.13
C PHE A 46 5.57 -12.06 2.87
N LEU A 47 6.32 -11.99 1.76
CA LEU A 47 5.81 -11.49 0.48
C LEU A 47 4.73 -12.41 -0.09
N GLU A 48 4.93 -13.73 -0.06
CA GLU A 48 3.97 -14.72 -0.54
C GLU A 48 2.66 -14.68 0.27
N ASN A 49 2.74 -14.57 1.60
CA ASN A 49 1.57 -14.44 2.44
C ASN A 49 0.80 -13.14 2.18
N LYS A 50 1.50 -12.03 1.93
CA LYS A 50 0.87 -10.75 1.57
C LYS A 50 0.16 -10.84 0.22
N GLU A 51 0.79 -11.44 -0.77
CA GLU A 51 0.22 -11.62 -2.12
C GLU A 51 -1.01 -12.54 -2.08
N SER A 52 -0.92 -13.67 -1.39
CA SER A 52 -2.06 -14.59 -1.21
C SER A 52 -3.27 -13.90 -0.57
N LYS A 53 -3.05 -13.06 0.45
CA LYS A 53 -4.14 -12.27 1.06
C LYS A 53 -4.74 -11.28 0.07
N ARG A 54 -3.92 -10.64 -0.75
CA ARG A 54 -4.36 -9.67 -1.77
C ARG A 54 -5.18 -10.35 -2.86
N ILE A 55 -4.76 -11.54 -3.32
CA ILE A 55 -5.52 -12.35 -4.28
C ILE A 55 -6.89 -12.69 -3.71
N ALA A 56 -6.98 -13.17 -2.47
CA ALA A 56 -8.25 -13.48 -1.84
C ALA A 56 -9.19 -12.27 -1.73
N VAL A 57 -8.64 -11.07 -1.45
CA VAL A 57 -9.44 -9.83 -1.43
C VAL A 57 -9.88 -9.42 -2.83
N SER A 58 -9.04 -9.63 -3.85
CA SER A 58 -9.38 -9.44 -5.25
C SER A 58 -10.54 -10.34 -5.69
N ASP A 59 -10.48 -11.61 -5.35
CA ASP A 59 -11.52 -12.59 -5.67
C ASP A 59 -12.85 -12.24 -4.97
N ASP A 60 -12.80 -11.84 -3.69
CA ASP A 60 -13.98 -11.32 -2.96
C ASP A 60 -14.58 -10.10 -3.69
N TYR A 61 -13.74 -9.18 -4.22
CA TYR A 61 -14.19 -7.99 -4.94
C TYR A 61 -14.85 -8.36 -6.28
N ILE A 62 -14.26 -9.25 -7.06
CA ILE A 62 -14.85 -9.76 -8.30
C ILE A 62 -16.19 -10.45 -8.01
N GLN A 63 -16.26 -11.26 -6.95
CA GLN A 63 -17.51 -11.91 -6.55
C GLN A 63 -18.60 -10.88 -6.18
N ALA A 64 -18.23 -9.78 -5.53
CA ALA A 64 -19.19 -8.71 -5.24
C ALA A 64 -19.74 -8.06 -6.53
N GLN A 65 -18.91 -7.84 -7.55
CA GLN A 65 -19.34 -7.34 -8.86
C GLN A 65 -20.29 -8.33 -9.56
N ILE A 66 -20.03 -9.64 -9.45
CA ILE A 66 -20.94 -10.68 -9.96
C ILE A 66 -22.30 -10.58 -9.27
N TYR A 67 -22.35 -10.49 -7.95
CA TYR A 67 -23.59 -10.31 -7.20
C TYR A 67 -24.37 -9.05 -7.63
N ILE A 68 -23.68 -7.94 -7.94
CA ILE A 68 -24.34 -6.74 -8.48
C ILE A 68 -24.97 -7.05 -9.83
N SER A 69 -24.25 -7.71 -10.74
CA SER A 69 -24.74 -8.04 -12.08
C SER A 69 -25.94 -9.02 -12.07
N GLU A 70 -26.02 -9.86 -11.04
CA GLU A 70 -27.11 -10.83 -10.81
C GLU A 70 -28.29 -10.18 -10.05
N GLY A 71 -28.19 -8.92 -9.64
CA GLY A 71 -29.21 -8.20 -8.87
C GLY A 71 -29.22 -8.56 -7.37
N GLU A 72 -28.27 -9.34 -6.89
CA GLU A 72 -28.14 -9.75 -5.49
C GLU A 72 -27.47 -8.66 -4.62
N LYS A 73 -28.06 -7.45 -4.64
CA LYS A 73 -27.49 -6.24 -4.03
C LYS A 73 -27.11 -6.41 -2.55
N ASN A 74 -27.90 -7.16 -1.78
CA ASN A 74 -27.60 -7.37 -0.35
C ASN A 74 -26.33 -8.22 -0.14
N LYS A 75 -26.11 -9.26 -0.96
CA LYS A 75 -24.88 -10.08 -0.87
C LYS A 75 -23.66 -9.25 -1.27
N ALA A 76 -23.77 -8.48 -2.35
CA ALA A 76 -22.74 -7.56 -2.78
C ALA A 76 -22.35 -6.56 -1.68
N LYS A 77 -23.35 -5.90 -1.07
CA LYS A 77 -23.16 -4.95 0.02
C LYS A 77 -22.37 -5.55 1.18
N ILE A 78 -22.80 -6.71 1.69
CA ILE A 78 -22.15 -7.39 2.82
C ILE A 78 -20.69 -7.71 2.48
N LEU A 79 -20.43 -8.20 1.28
CA LEU A 79 -19.09 -8.57 0.84
C LEU A 79 -18.19 -7.34 0.67
N LEU A 80 -18.68 -6.26 0.05
CA LEU A 80 -17.94 -5.01 -0.13
C LEU A 80 -17.60 -4.35 1.22
N GLU A 81 -18.55 -4.33 2.17
CA GLU A 81 -18.31 -3.84 3.52
C GLU A 81 -17.21 -4.65 4.23
N LYS A 82 -17.21 -5.98 4.07
CA LYS A 82 -16.13 -6.85 4.59
C LYS A 82 -14.76 -6.52 3.98
N ILE A 83 -14.72 -6.22 2.67
CA ILE A 83 -13.46 -5.90 1.95
C ILE A 83 -12.88 -4.57 2.45
N ILE A 84 -13.70 -3.57 2.76
CA ILE A 84 -13.23 -2.28 3.30
C ILE A 84 -12.37 -2.49 4.56
N TYR A 85 -12.74 -3.41 5.43
CA TYR A 85 -12.00 -3.72 6.66
C TYR A 85 -10.79 -4.65 6.47
N LYS A 86 -10.51 -5.12 5.24
CA LYS A 86 -9.29 -5.89 4.94
C LYS A 86 -8.04 -5.02 4.88
N ASN A 87 -8.20 -3.71 4.81
CA ASN A 87 -7.13 -2.73 4.77
C ASN A 87 -6.15 -2.96 3.60
N ASP A 88 -6.66 -3.45 2.46
CA ASP A 88 -5.96 -3.41 1.19
C ASP A 88 -6.20 -2.04 0.53
N PRO A 89 -5.14 -1.22 0.30
CA PRO A 89 -5.33 0.14 -0.21
C PRO A 89 -6.12 0.21 -1.52
N THR A 90 -5.98 -0.77 -2.39
CA THR A 90 -6.67 -0.83 -3.68
C THR A 90 -8.11 -1.29 -3.53
N TYR A 91 -8.30 -2.51 -3.04
CA TYR A 91 -9.62 -3.15 -3.03
C TYR A 91 -10.55 -2.58 -1.95
N SER A 92 -10.03 -2.13 -0.81
CA SER A 92 -10.85 -1.45 0.19
C SER A 92 -11.41 -0.13 -0.33
N SER A 93 -10.60 0.65 -1.06
CA SER A 93 -11.06 1.89 -1.69
C SER A 93 -12.05 1.65 -2.82
N LEU A 94 -11.76 0.69 -3.72
CA LEU A 94 -12.66 0.31 -4.81
C LEU A 94 -14.00 -0.19 -4.27
N SER A 95 -13.99 -0.95 -3.17
CA SER A 95 -15.22 -1.46 -2.54
C SER A 95 -16.09 -0.36 -1.97
N LEU A 96 -15.51 0.65 -1.32
CA LEU A 96 -16.26 1.81 -0.86
C LEU A 96 -16.86 2.61 -2.04
N PHE A 97 -16.07 2.85 -3.09
CA PHE A 97 -16.55 3.56 -4.26
C PHE A 97 -17.65 2.80 -4.97
N LEU A 98 -17.55 1.47 -5.06
CA LEU A 98 -18.59 0.64 -5.67
C LEU A 98 -19.88 0.63 -4.83
N LEU A 99 -19.78 0.56 -3.49
CA LEU A 99 -20.94 0.69 -2.59
C LEU A 99 -21.73 1.99 -2.82
N ILE A 100 -21.01 3.11 -3.01
CA ILE A 100 -21.59 4.42 -3.23
C ILE A 100 -22.16 4.53 -4.65
N ASN A 101 -21.40 4.13 -5.67
CA ASN A 101 -21.81 4.26 -7.08
C ASN A 101 -23.03 3.40 -7.45
N GLU A 102 -23.20 2.25 -6.78
CA GLU A 102 -24.31 1.32 -7.00
C GLU A 102 -25.49 1.57 -6.04
N ASP A 103 -25.45 2.66 -5.28
CA ASP A 103 -26.46 3.01 -4.26
C ASP A 103 -26.76 1.87 -3.28
N LEU A 104 -25.74 1.08 -2.94
CA LEU A 104 -25.86 -0.03 -1.99
C LEU A 104 -25.85 0.46 -0.53
N ILE A 105 -25.41 1.68 -0.31
CA ILE A 105 -25.40 2.35 0.99
C ILE A 105 -25.84 3.80 0.81
N THR A 106 -26.78 4.23 1.66
CA THR A 106 -27.36 5.59 1.64
C THR A 106 -27.18 6.33 2.96
N GLU A 107 -26.70 5.64 3.99
CA GLU A 107 -26.48 6.20 5.32
C GLU A 107 -25.18 7.01 5.35
N ASN A 108 -25.27 8.34 5.34
CA ASN A 108 -24.14 9.26 5.31
C ASN A 108 -23.15 9.05 6.48
N SER A 109 -23.66 8.73 7.67
CA SER A 109 -22.82 8.45 8.84
C SER A 109 -21.92 7.22 8.62
N LYS A 110 -22.46 6.16 8.02
CA LYS A 110 -21.73 4.93 7.72
C LYS A 110 -20.72 5.13 6.59
N ILE A 111 -21.10 5.89 5.54
CA ILE A 111 -20.20 6.26 4.46
C ILE A 111 -18.99 7.02 5.01
N ASN A 112 -19.23 8.00 5.88
CA ASN A 112 -18.17 8.77 6.54
C ASN A 112 -17.24 7.90 7.36
N ASN A 113 -17.78 6.99 8.15
CA ASN A 113 -17.00 6.06 8.94
C ASN A 113 -16.10 5.17 8.07
N PHE A 114 -16.55 4.76 6.89
CA PHE A 114 -15.73 4.00 5.94
C PHE A 114 -14.61 4.85 5.37
N PHE A 115 -14.84 6.10 4.99
CA PHE A 115 -13.78 7.01 4.53
C PHE A 115 -12.74 7.23 5.62
N ASP A 116 -13.17 7.48 6.86
CA ASP A 116 -12.26 7.66 7.99
C ASP A 116 -11.46 6.40 8.29
N HIS A 117 -12.10 5.22 8.21
CA HIS A 117 -11.42 3.94 8.35
C HIS A 117 -10.34 3.74 7.27
N LEU A 118 -10.65 4.04 6.01
CA LEU A 118 -9.69 3.92 4.90
C LEU A 118 -8.49 4.82 5.12
N LEU A 119 -8.71 6.11 5.39
CA LEU A 119 -7.64 7.09 5.56
C LEU A 119 -6.76 6.81 6.79
N LYS A 120 -7.33 6.22 7.85
CA LYS A 120 -6.61 5.90 9.08
C LYS A 120 -5.80 4.60 8.98
N ASN A 121 -6.32 3.57 8.31
CA ASN A 121 -5.78 2.21 8.40
C ASN A 121 -5.01 1.76 7.16
N ASN A 122 -4.94 2.59 6.12
CA ASN A 122 -4.18 2.31 4.91
C ASN A 122 -3.10 3.37 4.68
N LYS A 123 -2.04 2.96 4.01
CA LYS A 123 -1.01 3.88 3.51
C LYS A 123 -1.24 4.07 2.03
N PHE A 124 -1.63 5.27 1.65
CA PHE A 124 -1.85 5.67 0.27
C PHE A 124 -0.68 6.52 -0.24
N GLU A 125 -0.46 6.47 -1.55
CA GLU A 125 0.27 7.52 -2.24
C GLU A 125 -0.51 8.83 -2.18
N LYS A 126 0.18 9.96 -2.21
CA LYS A 126 -0.41 11.29 -1.95
C LYS A 126 -1.63 11.59 -2.81
N GLU A 127 -1.55 11.32 -4.11
CA GLU A 127 -2.65 11.58 -5.03
C GLU A 127 -3.86 10.64 -4.81
N MET A 128 -3.62 9.40 -4.41
CA MET A 128 -4.69 8.47 -4.04
C MET A 128 -5.36 8.89 -2.73
N GLU A 129 -4.59 9.33 -1.74
CA GLU A 129 -5.14 9.90 -0.50
C GLU A 129 -6.02 11.12 -0.79
N ASN A 130 -5.54 12.03 -1.64
CA ASN A 130 -6.27 13.20 -2.08
C ASN A 130 -7.56 12.83 -2.84
N LEU A 131 -7.54 11.80 -3.68
CA LEU A 131 -8.75 11.27 -4.35
C LEU A 131 -9.77 10.79 -3.32
N ILE A 132 -9.35 10.05 -2.31
CA ILE A 132 -10.25 9.54 -1.26
C ILE A 132 -10.87 10.71 -0.47
N ILE A 133 -10.07 11.73 -0.12
CA ILE A 133 -10.55 12.95 0.53
C ILE A 133 -11.53 13.70 -0.38
N PHE A 134 -11.23 13.84 -1.66
CA PHE A 134 -12.11 14.47 -2.63
C PHE A 134 -13.45 13.72 -2.77
N LYS A 135 -13.41 12.38 -2.85
CA LYS A 135 -14.63 11.55 -2.86
C LYS A 135 -15.43 11.69 -1.58
N LYS A 136 -14.79 11.74 -0.42
CA LYS A 136 -15.43 12.02 0.86
C LYS A 136 -16.13 13.38 0.84
N LEU A 137 -15.45 14.41 0.33
CA LEU A 137 -16.02 15.77 0.20
C LEU A 137 -17.29 15.75 -0.66
N LEU A 138 -17.26 15.07 -1.82
CA LEU A 138 -18.43 14.98 -2.71
C LEU A 138 -19.64 14.32 -2.04
N THR A 139 -19.45 13.29 -1.23
CA THR A 139 -20.58 12.62 -0.54
C THR A 139 -21.19 13.46 0.59
N GLN A 140 -20.49 14.49 1.04
CA GLN A 140 -20.92 15.35 2.14
C GLN A 140 -21.31 16.77 1.69
N PHE A 141 -21.14 17.05 0.41
CA PHE A 141 -21.24 18.41 -0.12
C PHE A 141 -22.56 19.08 0.17
N ASP A 142 -23.67 18.35 0.06
CA ASP A 142 -25.02 18.87 0.29
C ASP A 142 -25.45 18.87 1.77
N THR A 143 -24.64 18.28 2.65
CA THR A 143 -25.03 18.06 4.07
C THR A 143 -24.22 18.86 5.07
N LEU A 144 -23.00 19.25 4.72
CA LEU A 144 -22.08 19.98 5.61
C LEU A 144 -22.09 21.48 5.33
N GLN A 145 -21.73 22.25 6.36
CA GLN A 145 -21.52 23.69 6.22
C GLN A 145 -20.21 24.00 5.46
N ALA A 146 -20.15 25.15 4.81
CA ALA A 146 -18.98 25.60 4.04
C ALA A 146 -17.66 25.53 4.81
N SER A 147 -17.68 25.88 6.12
CA SER A 147 -16.49 25.80 6.97
C SER A 147 -15.96 24.38 7.18
N GLU A 148 -16.86 23.39 7.25
CA GLU A 148 -16.52 21.99 7.41
C GLU A 148 -15.97 21.40 6.10
N LEU A 149 -16.62 21.75 4.97
CA LEU A 149 -16.16 21.38 3.63
C LEU A 149 -14.74 21.93 3.36
N LEU A 150 -14.48 23.18 3.73
CA LEU A 150 -13.15 23.80 3.64
C LEU A 150 -12.10 23.05 4.49
N ASN A 151 -12.47 22.63 5.70
CA ASN A 151 -11.58 21.86 6.56
C ASN A 151 -11.22 20.50 5.95
N ILE A 152 -12.17 19.78 5.39
CA ILE A 152 -11.95 18.49 4.72
C ILE A 152 -11.06 18.68 3.48
N SER A 153 -11.27 19.76 2.72
CA SER A 153 -10.52 20.02 1.48
C SER A 153 -9.11 20.60 1.70
N LYS A 154 -8.83 21.11 2.91
CA LYS A 154 -7.56 21.79 3.24
C LYS A 154 -6.29 21.00 2.85
N PRO A 155 -6.17 19.67 3.07
CA PRO A 155 -5.00 18.90 2.67
C PRO A 155 -4.74 18.95 1.15
N ILE A 156 -5.80 19.02 0.33
CA ILE A 156 -5.71 19.08 -1.12
C ILE A 156 -5.39 20.52 -1.57
N ILE A 157 -6.08 21.51 -1.04
CA ILE A 157 -5.89 22.93 -1.40
C ILE A 157 -4.47 23.40 -1.09
N SER A 158 -3.89 22.94 0.03
CA SER A 158 -2.55 23.31 0.46
C SER A 158 -1.42 22.52 -0.22
N SER A 159 -1.74 21.56 -1.06
CA SER A 159 -0.78 20.74 -1.81
C SER A 159 -0.76 21.10 -3.30
N ASP A 160 0.21 20.53 -4.04
CA ASP A 160 0.28 20.61 -5.50
C ASP A 160 -0.45 19.42 -6.15
N SER A 161 -1.67 19.14 -5.68
CA SER A 161 -2.48 18.02 -6.14
C SER A 161 -3.25 18.34 -7.42
N VAL A 162 -3.39 17.33 -8.29
CA VAL A 162 -4.24 17.41 -9.49
C VAL A 162 -5.72 17.64 -9.15
N TRP A 163 -6.17 17.28 -7.94
CA TRP A 163 -7.54 17.43 -7.45
C TRP A 163 -7.87 18.85 -6.99
N LYS A 164 -6.87 19.70 -6.81
CA LYS A 164 -7.04 21.08 -6.31
C LYS A 164 -7.96 21.91 -7.19
N GLN A 165 -7.80 21.82 -8.50
CA GLN A 165 -8.64 22.58 -9.44
C GLN A 165 -10.12 22.15 -9.38
N LEU A 166 -10.38 20.85 -9.20
CA LEU A 166 -11.74 20.33 -9.06
C LEU A 166 -12.40 20.80 -7.77
N ILE A 167 -11.64 20.95 -6.69
CA ILE A 167 -12.16 21.52 -5.43
C ILE A 167 -12.55 22.98 -5.62
N PHE A 168 -11.72 23.79 -6.29
CA PHE A 168 -12.09 25.19 -6.56
C PHE A 168 -13.31 25.30 -7.46
N PHE A 169 -13.45 24.43 -8.45
CA PHE A 169 -14.66 24.39 -9.28
C PHE A 169 -15.90 24.04 -8.44
N LEU A 170 -15.81 23.02 -7.60
CA LEU A 170 -16.89 22.58 -6.71
C LEU A 170 -17.32 23.69 -5.73
N PHE A 171 -16.38 24.43 -5.16
CA PHE A 171 -16.70 25.57 -4.30
C PHE A 171 -17.23 26.77 -5.07
N GLY A 172 -16.78 26.97 -6.33
CA GLY A 172 -17.34 28.00 -7.19
C GLY A 172 -18.87 27.85 -7.36
N ASP A 173 -19.34 26.64 -7.63
CA ASP A 173 -20.77 26.31 -7.71
C ASP A 173 -21.50 26.44 -6.37
N TYR A 174 -20.81 26.24 -5.24
CA TYR A 174 -21.46 26.37 -3.92
C TYR A 174 -21.72 27.81 -3.48
N PHE A 175 -20.89 28.75 -3.94
CA PHE A 175 -20.96 30.16 -3.53
C PHE A 175 -21.65 31.06 -4.57
N MET A 176 -22.07 30.55 -5.73
CA MET A 176 -22.91 31.25 -6.71
C MET A 176 -24.39 31.03 -6.47
#